data_a3f093862cfd412042eef1539ec4cbc4
#
_entry.id   a3f093862cfd412042eef1539ec4cbc4
#
_cell.length_a   1.000
_cell.length_b   1.000
_cell.length_c   1.000
_cell.angle_alpha   90.00
_cell.angle_beta   90.00
_cell.angle_gamma   90.00
#
_symmetry.space_group_name_H-M   'P 1'
#
loop_
_entity.id
_entity.type
_entity.pdbx_description
1 polymer ?
#
loop_
_entity_poly.entity_id
_entity_poly.type
_entity_poly.pdbx_seq_one_letter_code
_entity_poly.pdbx_strand_id
1 'polypeptide(L)'
;MNTAFEQYLNFVKNFAQLHKKAAEIPLGESNPKIDSPKTGPKVMICSPHPDDECVVGALPLRMQQEMDAEISNLAVTLGSNEDRKKGRLAELEKACETLNFNLLLPGESALDGVNLTTKKSNPELWSENAAAIVDILKTELPEILFFPHDNDYNSTHIGVHFLMMEAIANVQNEKADWQPTIIETEFWHMMEKPNLMVAVSDEDEARLIYALSAHTGEVERNPYHVNHPARMLDNVTRGAEVVGSQGGEAPECNFAMIYRCSKMKNGIAVPAWDGGKIIGVNDDIKSAIFS
;
A
#
# COMPACT_ATOMS: atom_id res chain seq x y z
N MET A 1 -44.51 15.85 6.97
CA MET A 1 -43.28 15.26 6.42
C MET A 1 -42.93 14.02 7.22
N ASN A 2 -42.31 13.01 6.62
CA ASN A 2 -41.92 11.81 7.34
C ASN A 2 -40.66 12.13 8.19
N THR A 3 -40.80 12.20 9.50
CA THR A 3 -39.72 12.58 10.43
C THR A 3 -38.47 11.64 10.34
N ALA A 4 -38.67 10.38 10.00
CA ALA A 4 -37.58 9.45 9.77
C ALA A 4 -36.76 9.82 8.52
N PHE A 5 -37.40 10.18 7.41
CA PHE A 5 -36.69 10.65 6.20
C PHE A 5 -35.87 11.92 6.47
N GLU A 6 -36.38 12.85 7.27
CA GLU A 6 -35.63 14.06 7.63
C GLU A 6 -34.37 13.76 8.42
N GLN A 7 -34.40 12.75 9.30
CA GLN A 7 -33.19 12.32 10.02
C GLN A 7 -32.14 11.78 9.06
N TYR A 8 -32.49 10.93 8.10
CA TYR A 8 -31.57 10.43 7.06
C TYR A 8 -31.05 11.56 6.16
N LEU A 9 -31.91 12.49 5.77
CA LEU A 9 -31.49 13.64 4.96
C LEU A 9 -30.46 14.52 5.73
N ASN A 10 -30.68 14.74 7.01
CA ASN A 10 -29.74 15.48 7.86
C ASN A 10 -28.42 14.73 8.02
N PHE A 11 -28.44 13.41 8.23
CA PHE A 11 -27.25 12.59 8.27
C PHE A 11 -26.42 12.75 6.97
N VAL A 12 -27.05 12.57 5.80
CA VAL A 12 -26.35 12.70 4.50
C VAL A 12 -25.76 14.09 4.31
N LYS A 13 -26.51 15.15 4.69
CA LYS A 13 -26.01 16.53 4.61
C LYS A 13 -24.82 16.77 5.54
N ASN A 14 -24.87 16.26 6.76
CA ASN A 14 -23.78 16.39 7.73
C ASN A 14 -22.53 15.64 7.25
N PHE A 15 -22.68 14.43 6.70
CA PHE A 15 -21.57 13.67 6.12
C PHE A 15 -20.91 14.43 4.95
N ALA A 16 -21.71 14.97 4.03
CA ALA A 16 -21.20 15.78 2.92
C ALA A 16 -20.51 17.07 3.39
N GLN A 17 -21.01 17.69 4.47
CA GLN A 17 -20.36 18.87 5.06
C GLN A 17 -19.05 18.53 5.76
N LEU A 18 -19.00 17.40 6.48
CA LEU A 18 -17.77 16.92 7.13
C LEU A 18 -16.68 16.71 6.10
N HIS A 19 -16.98 16.01 5.01
CA HIS A 19 -16.05 15.78 3.90
C HIS A 19 -15.52 17.09 3.28
N LYS A 20 -16.41 18.08 3.06
CA LYS A 20 -15.99 19.40 2.55
C LYS A 20 -15.07 20.13 3.51
N LYS A 21 -15.37 20.10 4.82
CA LYS A 21 -14.54 20.73 5.85
C LYS A 21 -13.19 20.03 6.01
N ALA A 22 -13.13 18.73 5.81
CA ALA A 22 -11.89 17.98 5.86
C ALA A 22 -10.88 18.48 4.79
N ALA A 23 -11.36 18.93 3.61
CA ALA A 23 -10.52 19.54 2.59
C ALA A 23 -9.92 20.91 2.98
N GLU A 24 -10.41 21.54 4.07
CA GLU A 24 -9.89 22.81 4.61
C GLU A 24 -8.80 22.57 5.69
N ILE A 25 -8.55 21.32 6.09
CA ILE A 25 -7.47 20.97 7.03
C ILE A 25 -6.14 21.30 6.38
N PRO A 26 -5.21 22.01 7.08
CA PRO A 26 -3.91 22.32 6.54
C PRO A 26 -3.17 21.06 6.09
N LEU A 27 -2.48 21.14 4.97
CA LEU A 27 -1.68 20.03 4.46
C LEU A 27 -0.53 19.71 5.41
N GLY A 28 -0.14 18.44 5.47
CA GLY A 28 0.87 17.95 6.40
C GLY A 28 2.26 18.49 6.10
N GLU A 29 3.03 18.69 7.16
CA GLU A 29 4.46 18.96 7.13
C GLU A 29 5.20 17.70 7.58
N SER A 30 6.47 17.54 7.16
CA SER A 30 7.26 16.39 7.62
C SER A 30 7.50 16.46 9.12
N ASN A 31 7.38 15.32 9.78
CA ASN A 31 7.89 15.14 11.14
C ASN A 31 9.31 14.58 11.05
N PRO A 32 10.22 14.99 11.95
CA PRO A 32 11.55 14.41 12.00
C PRO A 32 11.48 12.90 12.16
N LYS A 33 12.23 12.17 11.33
CA LYS A 33 12.38 10.73 11.46
C LYS A 33 12.98 10.38 12.82
N ILE A 34 12.39 9.41 13.50
CA ILE A 34 12.92 8.88 14.75
C ILE A 34 13.83 7.70 14.40
N ASP A 35 15.14 7.93 14.39
CA ASP A 35 16.11 6.85 14.21
C ASP A 35 16.14 5.98 15.47
N SER A 36 15.51 4.85 15.40
CA SER A 36 15.64 3.77 16.38
C SER A 36 16.05 2.48 15.66
N PRO A 37 17.03 1.74 16.16
CA PRO A 37 17.36 0.45 15.59
C PRO A 37 16.14 -0.46 15.57
N LYS A 38 15.85 -1.06 14.41
CA LYS A 38 14.77 -2.01 14.23
C LYS A 38 15.30 -3.43 14.36
N THR A 39 14.57 -4.28 15.05
CA THR A 39 14.95 -5.68 15.33
C THR A 39 13.99 -6.68 14.70
N GLY A 40 12.90 -6.20 14.18
CA GLY A 40 11.86 -6.99 13.52
C GLY A 40 12.18 -7.29 12.05
N PRO A 41 11.20 -7.85 11.33
CA PRO A 41 11.39 -8.23 9.93
C PRO A 41 11.60 -7.01 9.03
N LYS A 42 12.33 -7.22 7.94
CA LYS A 42 12.44 -6.25 6.86
C LYS A 42 11.20 -6.33 5.96
N VAL A 43 10.53 -5.21 5.81
CA VAL A 43 9.32 -5.05 5.00
C VAL A 43 9.56 -4.01 3.92
N MET A 44 9.21 -4.31 2.68
CA MET A 44 9.36 -3.36 1.59
C MET A 44 8.01 -3.12 0.89
N ILE A 45 7.63 -1.86 0.79
CA ILE A 45 6.51 -1.40 -0.04
C ILE A 45 7.11 -1.00 -1.39
N CYS A 46 6.65 -1.59 -2.49
CA CYS A 46 7.08 -1.23 -3.83
C CYS A 46 6.00 -0.35 -4.46
N SER A 47 6.12 0.95 -4.22
CA SER A 47 5.13 1.95 -4.63
C SER A 47 5.27 2.29 -6.11
N PRO A 48 4.22 2.10 -6.92
CA PRO A 48 4.20 2.54 -8.32
C PRO A 48 4.46 4.04 -8.47
N HIS A 49 3.84 4.85 -7.64
CA HIS A 49 3.98 6.30 -7.65
C HIS A 49 4.18 6.84 -6.22
N PRO A 50 4.73 8.07 -6.09
CA PRO A 50 4.66 8.81 -4.83
C PRO A 50 3.20 9.08 -4.46
N ASP A 51 2.81 8.73 -3.24
CA ASP A 51 1.49 8.69 -2.59
C ASP A 51 0.97 7.28 -2.28
N ASP A 52 1.34 6.29 -3.09
CA ASP A 52 0.87 4.91 -2.95
C ASP A 52 1.30 4.27 -1.62
N GLU A 53 2.47 4.63 -1.07
CA GLU A 53 2.96 4.15 0.23
C GLU A 53 2.04 4.52 1.40
N CYS A 54 1.39 5.68 1.31
CA CYS A 54 0.41 6.13 2.29
C CYS A 54 -0.94 5.42 2.09
N VAL A 55 -1.35 5.26 0.82
CA VAL A 55 -2.65 4.65 0.47
C VAL A 55 -2.73 3.19 0.94
N VAL A 56 -1.63 2.44 0.92
CA VAL A 56 -1.63 1.01 1.32
C VAL A 56 -0.91 0.75 2.64
N GLY A 57 -0.48 1.80 3.32
CA GLY A 57 0.45 1.76 4.45
C GLY A 57 -0.10 1.18 5.77
N ALA A 58 -1.38 0.84 5.87
CA ALA A 58 -2.00 0.43 7.14
C ALA A 58 -1.32 -0.81 7.78
N LEU A 59 -1.18 -1.90 7.03
CA LEU A 59 -0.52 -3.10 7.55
C LEU A 59 0.98 -2.90 7.78
N PRO A 60 1.76 -2.27 6.87
CA PRO A 60 3.15 -1.90 7.16
C PRO A 60 3.30 -1.07 8.43
N LEU A 61 2.43 -0.07 8.66
CA LEU A 61 2.47 0.76 9.86
C LEU A 61 2.23 -0.06 11.14
N ARG A 62 1.24 -0.97 11.14
CA ARG A 62 1.01 -1.90 12.24
C ARG A 62 2.20 -2.85 12.46
N MET A 63 2.81 -3.37 11.38
CA MET A 63 4.04 -4.19 11.49
C MET A 63 5.19 -3.40 12.11
N GLN A 64 5.35 -2.13 11.76
CA GLN A 64 6.36 -1.27 12.37
C GLN A 64 6.13 -1.10 13.89
N GLN A 65 4.90 -0.91 14.31
CA GLN A 65 4.52 -0.66 15.71
C GLN A 65 4.51 -1.94 16.56
N GLU A 66 3.93 -3.03 16.04
CA GLU A 66 3.66 -4.25 16.79
C GLU A 66 4.78 -5.29 16.69
N MET A 67 5.59 -5.24 15.62
CA MET A 67 6.65 -6.22 15.34
C MET A 67 8.04 -5.59 15.30
N ASP A 68 8.17 -4.28 15.56
CA ASP A 68 9.40 -3.53 15.38
C ASP A 68 10.02 -3.68 13.97
N ALA A 69 9.14 -3.84 12.96
CA ALA A 69 9.56 -4.06 11.59
C ALA A 69 10.28 -2.83 11.01
N GLU A 70 11.32 -3.09 10.21
CA GLU A 70 11.98 -2.09 9.39
C GLU A 70 11.22 -1.92 8.08
N ILE A 71 10.56 -0.78 7.89
CA ILE A 71 9.77 -0.51 6.69
C ILE A 71 10.59 0.34 5.72
N SER A 72 10.75 -0.16 4.50
CA SER A 72 11.32 0.58 3.38
C SER A 72 10.25 0.80 2.32
N ASN A 73 10.15 2.02 1.80
CA ASN A 73 9.37 2.34 0.62
C ASN A 73 10.29 2.43 -0.60
N LEU A 74 10.18 1.49 -1.52
CA LEU A 74 10.83 1.53 -2.83
C LEU A 74 9.94 2.29 -3.79
N ALA A 75 10.33 3.53 -4.13
CA ALA A 75 9.65 4.32 -5.15
C ALA A 75 10.02 3.80 -6.55
N VAL A 76 9.19 2.93 -7.11
CA VAL A 76 9.48 2.29 -8.39
C VAL A 76 9.48 3.31 -9.52
N THR A 77 8.50 4.22 -9.57
CA THR A 77 8.51 5.38 -10.48
C THR A 77 8.20 6.68 -9.75
N LEU A 78 8.50 7.82 -10.38
CA LEU A 78 8.08 9.16 -9.92
C LEU A 78 6.93 9.72 -10.79
N GLY A 79 6.30 8.85 -11.60
CA GLY A 79 5.30 9.23 -12.59
C GLY A 79 5.92 9.66 -13.92
N SER A 80 5.08 9.85 -14.93
CA SER A 80 5.50 10.08 -16.33
C SER A 80 5.78 11.55 -16.68
N ASN A 81 5.47 12.52 -15.81
CA ASN A 81 5.69 13.93 -16.07
C ASN A 81 7.04 14.37 -15.49
N GLU A 82 8.03 14.58 -16.38
CA GLU A 82 9.40 14.94 -16.01
C GLU A 82 9.48 16.21 -15.15
N ASP A 83 8.70 17.24 -15.49
CA ASP A 83 8.71 18.52 -14.76
C ASP A 83 8.25 18.37 -13.30
N ARG A 84 7.52 17.32 -12.99
CA ARG A 84 6.98 17.06 -11.66
C ARG A 84 7.83 16.11 -10.81
N LYS A 85 8.70 15.30 -11.41
CA LYS A 85 9.45 14.25 -10.71
C LYS A 85 10.21 14.76 -9.50
N LYS A 86 10.93 15.88 -9.64
CA LYS A 86 11.69 16.49 -8.53
C LYS A 86 10.78 16.94 -7.37
N GLY A 87 9.64 17.55 -7.69
CA GLY A 87 8.66 17.96 -6.67
C GLY A 87 8.05 16.76 -5.96
N ARG A 88 7.65 15.74 -6.72
CA ARG A 88 7.07 14.50 -6.19
C ARG A 88 8.05 13.73 -5.30
N LEU A 89 9.35 13.74 -5.64
CA LEU A 89 10.36 13.12 -4.79
C LEU A 89 10.46 13.83 -3.45
N ALA A 90 10.49 15.18 -3.44
CA ALA A 90 10.55 15.95 -2.20
C ALA A 90 9.28 15.80 -1.34
N GLU A 91 8.11 15.63 -1.96
CA GLU A 91 6.85 15.31 -1.28
C GLU A 91 6.90 13.90 -0.66
N LEU A 92 7.41 12.92 -1.41
CA LEU A 92 7.59 11.53 -0.96
C LEU A 92 8.58 11.42 0.22
N GLU A 93 9.69 12.16 0.18
CA GLU A 93 10.63 12.23 1.30
C GLU A 93 9.93 12.66 2.60
N LYS A 94 9.09 13.69 2.54
CA LYS A 94 8.31 14.18 3.70
C LYS A 94 7.29 13.14 4.18
N ALA A 95 6.59 12.47 3.26
CA ALA A 95 5.63 11.43 3.62
C ALA A 95 6.32 10.24 4.30
N CYS A 96 7.44 9.77 3.75
CA CYS A 96 8.25 8.71 4.35
C CYS A 96 8.80 9.10 5.73
N GLU A 97 9.29 10.35 5.89
CA GLU A 97 9.70 10.87 7.21
C GLU A 97 8.55 10.83 8.22
N THR A 98 7.35 11.25 7.81
CA THR A 98 6.15 11.25 8.67
C THR A 98 5.76 9.84 9.12
N LEU A 99 5.88 8.85 8.25
CA LEU A 99 5.58 7.44 8.55
C LEU A 99 6.77 6.70 9.19
N ASN A 100 7.93 7.34 9.25
CA ASN A 100 9.19 6.71 9.66
C ASN A 100 9.55 5.49 8.77
N PHE A 101 9.31 5.60 7.47
CA PHE A 101 9.70 4.63 6.45
C PHE A 101 11.04 5.04 5.81
N ASN A 102 11.90 4.07 5.52
CA ASN A 102 13.10 4.32 4.72
C ASN A 102 12.71 4.51 3.26
N LEU A 103 13.26 5.52 2.59
CA LEU A 103 13.04 5.72 1.16
C LEU A 103 14.18 5.06 0.36
N LEU A 104 13.80 4.25 -0.62
CA LEU A 104 14.72 3.63 -1.58
C LEU A 104 14.35 4.03 -3.00
N LEU A 105 15.38 4.22 -3.83
CA LEU A 105 15.24 4.45 -5.27
C LEU A 105 16.00 3.36 -6.03
N PRO A 106 15.51 2.92 -7.20
CA PRO A 106 16.23 1.96 -8.06
C PRO A 106 17.37 2.67 -8.83
N GLY A 107 18.51 2.87 -8.17
CA GLY A 107 19.66 3.60 -8.67
C GLY A 107 19.67 5.09 -8.28
N GLU A 108 20.19 5.96 -9.14
CA GLU A 108 20.24 7.42 -8.89
C GLU A 108 18.87 8.10 -9.04
N SER A 109 17.93 7.46 -9.72
CA SER A 109 16.56 7.92 -9.94
C SER A 109 15.60 6.74 -9.97
N ALA A 110 14.29 7.03 -9.93
CA ALA A 110 13.26 6.03 -10.14
C ALA A 110 13.19 5.58 -11.62
N LEU A 111 12.53 4.44 -11.85
CA LEU A 111 12.41 3.84 -13.19
C LEU A 111 11.39 4.57 -14.06
N ASP A 112 11.58 4.47 -15.37
CA ASP A 112 10.63 4.91 -16.39
C ASP A 112 10.07 3.75 -17.20
N GLY A 113 8.91 3.95 -17.81
CA GLY A 113 8.32 2.98 -18.72
C GLY A 113 7.87 1.67 -18.07
N VAL A 114 7.58 1.67 -16.76
CA VAL A 114 7.14 0.46 -16.04
C VAL A 114 5.68 0.17 -16.38
N ASN A 115 5.45 -0.53 -17.50
CA ASN A 115 4.12 -0.97 -17.95
C ASN A 115 4.23 -2.12 -18.98
N LEU A 116 3.14 -2.87 -19.19
CA LEU A 116 3.13 -4.01 -20.10
C LEU A 116 3.29 -3.63 -21.58
N THR A 117 3.00 -2.39 -21.96
CA THR A 117 3.29 -1.91 -23.32
C THR A 117 4.78 -1.83 -23.54
N THR A 118 5.53 -1.24 -22.62
CA THR A 118 6.99 -1.20 -22.66
C THR A 118 7.60 -2.61 -22.63
N LYS A 119 7.09 -3.51 -21.79
CA LYS A 119 7.53 -4.92 -21.76
C LYS A 119 7.49 -5.57 -23.14
N LYS A 120 6.50 -5.22 -23.98
CA LYS A 120 6.33 -5.76 -25.34
C LYS A 120 7.14 -5.00 -26.39
N SER A 121 7.15 -3.66 -26.32
CA SER A 121 7.70 -2.79 -27.36
C SER A 121 9.19 -2.44 -27.16
N ASN A 122 9.66 -2.49 -25.91
CA ASN A 122 11.06 -2.22 -25.53
C ASN A 122 11.52 -3.22 -24.45
N PRO A 123 11.73 -4.49 -24.78
CA PRO A 123 12.13 -5.52 -23.84
C PRO A 123 13.52 -5.29 -23.21
N GLU A 124 14.38 -4.50 -23.85
CA GLU A 124 15.70 -4.13 -23.31
C GLU A 124 15.51 -3.22 -22.08
N LEU A 125 14.76 -2.13 -22.21
CA LEU A 125 14.44 -1.25 -21.07
C LEU A 125 13.72 -2.02 -19.95
N TRP A 126 12.81 -2.93 -20.29
CA TRP A 126 12.16 -3.76 -19.28
C TRP A 126 13.15 -4.64 -18.53
N SER A 127 14.11 -5.24 -19.23
CA SER A 127 15.16 -6.06 -18.63
C SER A 127 16.11 -5.25 -17.74
N GLU A 128 16.46 -4.03 -18.15
CA GLU A 128 17.24 -3.08 -17.34
C GLU A 128 16.50 -2.72 -16.06
N ASN A 129 15.22 -2.38 -16.17
CA ASN A 129 14.36 -2.10 -15.01
C ASN A 129 14.29 -3.32 -14.05
N ALA A 130 14.12 -4.52 -14.59
CA ALA A 130 14.09 -5.74 -13.79
C ALA A 130 15.44 -5.99 -13.08
N ALA A 131 16.56 -5.75 -13.74
CA ALA A 131 17.88 -5.88 -13.14
C ALA A 131 18.07 -4.90 -11.97
N ALA A 132 17.66 -3.64 -12.11
CA ALA A 132 17.72 -2.64 -11.04
C ALA A 132 16.91 -3.08 -9.80
N ILE A 133 15.72 -3.64 -9.99
CA ILE A 133 14.93 -4.18 -8.87
C ILE A 133 15.60 -5.42 -8.25
N VAL A 134 16.17 -6.31 -9.08
CA VAL A 134 16.92 -7.50 -8.60
C VAL A 134 18.07 -7.09 -7.70
N ASP A 135 18.83 -6.07 -8.05
CA ASP A 135 19.98 -5.60 -7.25
C ASP A 135 19.53 -5.07 -5.87
N ILE A 136 18.41 -4.35 -5.81
CA ILE A 136 17.83 -3.91 -4.55
C ILE A 136 17.36 -5.10 -3.72
N LEU A 137 16.60 -6.02 -4.31
CA LEU A 137 16.10 -7.19 -3.59
C LEU A 137 17.23 -8.08 -3.06
N LYS A 138 18.36 -8.21 -3.81
CA LYS A 138 19.54 -8.94 -3.35
C LYS A 138 20.25 -8.27 -2.20
N THR A 139 20.23 -6.96 -2.14
CA THR A 139 20.86 -6.14 -1.09
C THR A 139 20.03 -6.14 0.17
N GLU A 140 18.73 -5.84 0.04
CA GLU A 140 17.83 -5.67 1.18
C GLU A 140 17.30 -6.99 1.73
N LEU A 141 17.02 -7.98 0.86
CA LEU A 141 16.41 -9.28 1.20
C LEU A 141 15.18 -9.14 2.12
N PRO A 142 14.16 -8.36 1.72
CA PRO A 142 12.99 -8.19 2.56
C PRO A 142 12.26 -9.52 2.78
N GLU A 143 11.75 -9.71 3.99
CA GLU A 143 10.94 -10.89 4.34
C GLU A 143 9.49 -10.75 3.85
N ILE A 144 9.03 -9.50 3.68
CA ILE A 144 7.67 -9.18 3.28
C ILE A 144 7.72 -8.11 2.19
N LEU A 145 7.00 -8.34 1.12
CA LEU A 145 6.90 -7.44 -0.02
C LEU A 145 5.45 -7.01 -0.25
N PHE A 146 5.23 -5.71 -0.34
CA PHE A 146 3.94 -5.12 -0.72
C PHE A 146 4.06 -4.53 -2.13
N PHE A 147 3.12 -4.88 -3.02
CA PHE A 147 3.01 -4.28 -4.35
C PHE A 147 1.60 -4.48 -4.92
N PRO A 148 1.20 -3.72 -5.98
CA PRO A 148 -0.15 -3.85 -6.55
C PRO A 148 -0.47 -5.24 -7.04
N HIS A 149 -1.75 -5.58 -7.06
CA HIS A 149 -2.22 -6.80 -7.70
C HIS A 149 -2.18 -6.70 -9.24
N ASP A 150 -2.30 -7.83 -9.91
CA ASP A 150 -2.10 -8.02 -11.36
C ASP A 150 -3.18 -7.40 -12.26
N ASN A 151 -4.32 -7.01 -11.70
CA ASN A 151 -5.49 -6.53 -12.44
C ASN A 151 -5.98 -5.15 -11.94
N ASP A 152 -5.04 -4.23 -11.63
CA ASP A 152 -5.38 -2.84 -11.35
C ASP A 152 -5.77 -2.09 -12.64
N TYR A 153 -6.44 -0.94 -12.51
CA TYR A 153 -6.79 -0.12 -13.66
C TYR A 153 -5.58 0.65 -14.22
N ASN A 154 -4.64 1.05 -13.37
CA ASN A 154 -3.46 1.83 -13.75
C ASN A 154 -2.39 0.95 -14.38
N SER A 155 -1.93 1.29 -15.58
CA SER A 155 -0.94 0.52 -16.32
C SER A 155 0.43 0.43 -15.64
N THR A 156 0.82 1.44 -14.85
CA THR A 156 2.07 1.41 -14.08
C THR A 156 1.93 0.45 -12.89
N HIS A 157 0.79 0.44 -12.19
CA HIS A 157 0.53 -0.52 -11.11
C HIS A 157 0.62 -1.96 -11.61
N ILE A 158 -0.04 -2.26 -12.72
CA ILE A 158 0.05 -3.57 -13.38
C ILE A 158 1.51 -3.87 -13.77
N GLY A 159 2.22 -2.87 -14.31
CA GLY A 159 3.63 -2.99 -14.66
C GLY A 159 4.50 -3.34 -13.46
N VAL A 160 4.31 -2.67 -12.33
CA VAL A 160 5.04 -2.94 -11.08
C VAL A 160 4.77 -4.36 -10.59
N HIS A 161 3.52 -4.83 -10.62
CA HIS A 161 3.22 -6.22 -10.28
C HIS A 161 4.10 -7.21 -11.06
N PHE A 162 4.08 -7.13 -12.39
CA PHE A 162 4.83 -8.06 -13.24
C PHE A 162 6.35 -7.89 -13.15
N LEU A 163 6.83 -6.66 -12.93
CA LEU A 163 8.24 -6.38 -12.72
C LEU A 163 8.74 -7.00 -11.42
N MET A 164 7.98 -6.84 -10.34
CA MET A 164 8.31 -7.42 -9.04
C MET A 164 8.31 -8.95 -9.07
N MET A 165 7.28 -9.56 -9.68
CA MET A 165 7.21 -11.03 -9.81
C MET A 165 8.39 -11.59 -10.60
N GLU A 166 8.81 -10.91 -11.67
CA GLU A 166 9.98 -11.29 -12.48
C GLU A 166 11.29 -11.14 -11.68
N ALA A 167 11.44 -10.01 -10.97
CA ALA A 167 12.61 -9.77 -10.13
C ALA A 167 12.73 -10.77 -8.97
N ILE A 168 11.62 -11.10 -8.29
CA ILE A 168 11.58 -12.11 -7.22
C ILE A 168 12.04 -13.47 -7.79
N ALA A 169 11.51 -13.90 -8.92
CA ALA A 169 11.91 -15.16 -9.55
C ALA A 169 13.41 -15.19 -9.89
N ASN A 170 13.96 -14.07 -10.39
CA ASN A 170 15.38 -13.97 -10.71
C ASN A 170 16.24 -14.03 -9.43
N VAL A 171 15.86 -13.39 -8.34
CA VAL A 171 16.59 -13.51 -7.07
C VAL A 171 16.52 -14.93 -6.52
N GLN A 172 15.37 -15.60 -6.60
CA GLN A 172 15.22 -16.98 -6.12
C GLN A 172 16.03 -18.00 -6.92
N ASN A 173 16.31 -17.74 -8.19
CA ASN A 173 17.23 -18.60 -8.98
C ASN A 173 18.65 -18.62 -8.40
N GLU A 174 19.07 -17.56 -7.72
CA GLU A 174 20.39 -17.44 -7.11
C GLU A 174 20.37 -17.67 -5.58
N LYS A 175 19.27 -17.34 -4.93
CA LYS A 175 19.05 -17.42 -3.49
C LYS A 175 17.76 -18.19 -3.18
N ALA A 176 17.78 -19.50 -3.41
CA ALA A 176 16.59 -20.36 -3.28
C ALA A 176 15.96 -20.35 -1.86
N ASP A 177 16.75 -20.07 -0.84
CA ASP A 177 16.29 -20.00 0.56
C ASP A 177 15.53 -18.71 0.88
N TRP A 178 15.65 -17.67 0.03
CA TRP A 178 14.87 -16.46 0.19
C TRP A 178 13.46 -16.64 -0.36
N GLN A 179 12.48 -16.73 0.52
CA GLN A 179 11.08 -16.96 0.19
C GLN A 179 10.20 -15.90 0.87
N PRO A 180 10.10 -14.70 0.28
CA PRO A 180 9.34 -13.62 0.87
C PRO A 180 7.84 -13.91 0.90
N THR A 181 7.17 -13.35 1.89
CA THR A 181 5.71 -13.23 1.89
C THR A 181 5.33 -12.08 0.96
N ILE A 182 4.41 -12.33 0.04
CA ILE A 182 3.88 -11.32 -0.88
C ILE A 182 2.52 -10.86 -0.37
N ILE A 183 2.35 -9.55 -0.27
CA ILE A 183 1.09 -8.91 0.09
C ILE A 183 0.71 -7.96 -1.05
N GLU A 184 -0.27 -8.37 -1.83
CA GLU A 184 -0.78 -7.56 -2.93
C GLU A 184 -1.82 -6.57 -2.43
N THR A 185 -1.79 -5.38 -3.00
CA THR A 185 -2.53 -4.20 -2.55
C THR A 185 -3.55 -3.73 -3.59
N GLU A 186 -4.63 -3.11 -3.14
CA GLU A 186 -5.68 -2.50 -3.98
C GLU A 186 -5.48 -0.99 -4.09
N PHE A 187 -5.67 -0.47 -5.30
CA PHE A 187 -5.70 0.97 -5.59
C PHE A 187 -6.99 1.36 -6.34
N TRP A 188 -6.99 1.30 -7.66
CA TRP A 188 -8.09 1.77 -8.50
C TRP A 188 -9.10 0.67 -8.84
N HIS A 189 -8.66 -0.56 -8.93
CA HIS A 189 -9.51 -1.71 -9.19
C HIS A 189 -9.53 -2.66 -8.00
N MET A 190 -10.71 -3.20 -7.71
CA MET A 190 -10.87 -4.18 -6.64
C MET A 190 -10.16 -5.48 -7.01
N MET A 191 -9.46 -6.05 -6.05
CA MET A 191 -8.71 -7.28 -6.22
C MET A 191 -9.64 -8.49 -6.31
N GLU A 192 -9.36 -9.40 -7.23
CA GLU A 192 -9.99 -10.71 -7.23
C GLU A 192 -9.43 -11.60 -6.11
N LYS A 193 -10.31 -12.27 -5.39
CA LYS A 193 -9.96 -13.25 -4.34
C LYS A 193 -9.01 -12.69 -3.27
N PRO A 194 -9.30 -11.54 -2.65
CA PRO A 194 -8.57 -11.12 -1.48
C PRO A 194 -8.74 -12.17 -0.36
N ASN A 195 -7.72 -12.31 0.49
CA ASN A 195 -7.75 -13.29 1.57
C ASN A 195 -7.32 -12.72 2.92
N LEU A 196 -7.11 -11.41 3.00
CA LEU A 196 -6.72 -10.72 4.22
C LEU A 196 -7.43 -9.38 4.33
N MET A 197 -8.11 -9.16 5.46
CA MET A 197 -8.62 -7.87 5.87
C MET A 197 -7.96 -7.47 7.19
N VAL A 198 -7.48 -6.24 7.26
CA VAL A 198 -6.82 -5.70 8.45
C VAL A 198 -7.55 -4.47 8.91
N ALA A 199 -8.08 -4.50 10.13
CA ALA A 199 -8.68 -3.34 10.78
C ALA A 199 -7.60 -2.29 11.09
N VAL A 200 -7.97 -1.02 10.96
CA VAL A 200 -7.10 0.13 11.15
C VAL A 200 -7.67 1.00 12.26
N SER A 201 -6.82 1.44 13.19
CA SER A 201 -7.24 2.36 14.25
C SER A 201 -7.48 3.76 13.69
N ASP A 202 -8.30 4.55 14.39
CA ASP A 202 -8.54 5.96 14.03
C ASP A 202 -7.22 6.76 14.02
N GLU A 203 -6.27 6.42 14.91
CA GLU A 203 -4.97 7.07 14.99
C GLU A 203 -4.07 6.70 13.80
N ASP A 204 -4.05 5.43 13.40
CA ASP A 204 -3.25 5.00 12.26
C ASP A 204 -3.81 5.55 10.95
N GLU A 205 -5.12 5.57 10.78
CA GLU A 205 -5.76 6.21 9.63
C GLU A 205 -5.42 7.71 9.58
N ALA A 206 -5.52 8.41 10.72
CA ALA A 206 -5.13 9.82 10.79
C ALA A 206 -3.64 10.03 10.43
N ARG A 207 -2.75 9.13 10.82
CA ARG A 207 -1.32 9.18 10.51
C ARG A 207 -1.07 8.97 9.02
N LEU A 208 -1.76 8.01 8.40
CA LEU A 208 -1.68 7.76 6.95
C LEU A 208 -2.14 8.95 6.12
N ILE A 209 -3.32 9.52 6.43
CA ILE A 209 -3.84 10.66 5.69
C ILE A 209 -3.04 11.95 5.95
N TYR A 210 -2.43 12.09 7.13
CA TYR A 210 -1.51 13.19 7.41
C TYR A 210 -0.24 13.09 6.56
N ALA A 211 0.37 11.90 6.46
CA ALA A 211 1.49 11.66 5.56
C ALA A 211 1.09 11.87 4.09
N LEU A 212 -0.07 11.36 3.67
CA LEU A 212 -0.60 11.54 2.32
C LEU A 212 -0.81 13.00 1.96
N SER A 213 -1.15 13.86 2.94
CA SER A 213 -1.32 15.30 2.72
C SER A 213 -0.01 16.02 2.37
N ALA A 214 1.17 15.41 2.58
CA ALA A 214 2.46 15.94 2.16
C ALA A 214 2.65 15.91 0.64
N HIS A 215 1.91 15.06 -0.08
CA HIS A 215 1.88 15.00 -1.55
C HIS A 215 1.03 16.13 -2.14
N THR A 216 1.41 17.40 -1.87
CA THR A 216 0.61 18.57 -2.14
C THR A 216 0.18 18.70 -3.60
N GLY A 217 1.07 18.40 -4.54
CA GLY A 217 0.78 18.45 -5.97
C GLY A 217 -0.25 17.41 -6.46
N GLU A 218 -0.49 16.36 -5.69
CA GLU A 218 -1.53 15.36 -5.97
C GLU A 218 -2.82 15.68 -5.22
N VAL A 219 -2.76 15.97 -3.94
CA VAL A 219 -3.96 16.16 -3.10
C VAL A 219 -4.70 17.46 -3.38
N GLU A 220 -4.01 18.50 -3.88
CA GLU A 220 -4.65 19.72 -4.37
C GLU A 220 -5.49 19.47 -5.62
N ARG A 221 -5.05 18.57 -6.50
CA ARG A 221 -5.78 18.17 -7.70
C ARG A 221 -6.89 17.18 -7.41
N ASN A 222 -6.60 16.19 -6.59
CA ASN A 222 -7.50 15.14 -6.16
C ASN A 222 -7.32 14.90 -4.66
N PRO A 223 -8.26 15.26 -3.82
CA PRO A 223 -8.10 15.24 -2.37
C PRO A 223 -8.12 13.81 -1.80
N TYR A 224 -7.16 12.98 -2.19
CA TYR A 224 -7.07 11.57 -1.79
C TYR A 224 -7.04 11.41 -0.27
N HIS A 225 -6.32 12.28 0.43
CA HIS A 225 -6.18 12.26 1.89
C HIS A 225 -7.53 12.38 2.62
N VAL A 226 -8.49 13.16 2.10
CA VAL A 226 -9.83 13.27 2.72
C VAL A 226 -10.83 12.24 2.17
N ASN A 227 -10.51 11.57 1.07
CA ASN A 227 -11.30 10.47 0.51
C ASN A 227 -10.91 9.11 1.11
N HIS A 228 -9.68 8.97 1.62
CA HIS A 228 -9.14 7.71 2.11
C HIS A 228 -9.97 7.12 3.26
N PRO A 229 -10.39 7.85 4.30
CA PRO A 229 -11.24 7.30 5.36
C PRO A 229 -12.57 6.74 4.85
N ALA A 230 -13.17 7.33 3.82
CA ALA A 230 -14.42 6.82 3.25
C ALA A 230 -14.22 5.47 2.54
N ARG A 231 -13.09 5.29 1.84
CA ARG A 231 -12.70 4.02 1.25
C ARG A 231 -12.45 2.96 2.33
N MET A 232 -11.73 3.32 3.39
CA MET A 232 -11.41 2.42 4.49
C MET A 232 -12.66 1.98 5.25
N LEU A 233 -13.64 2.87 5.40
CA LEU A 233 -14.94 2.58 6.01
C LEU A 233 -15.76 1.61 5.13
N ASP A 234 -15.79 1.80 3.80
CA ASP A 234 -16.45 0.87 2.87
C ASP A 234 -15.81 -0.52 2.92
N ASN A 235 -14.49 -0.59 3.06
CA ASN A 235 -13.74 -1.84 3.15
C ASN A 235 -14.16 -2.71 4.35
N VAL A 236 -14.70 -2.14 5.43
CA VAL A 236 -15.17 -2.92 6.59
C VAL A 236 -16.30 -3.86 6.18
N THR A 237 -17.31 -3.32 5.51
CA THR A 237 -18.46 -4.12 5.02
C THR A 237 -18.06 -5.02 3.86
N ARG A 238 -17.34 -4.48 2.88
CA ARG A 238 -16.86 -5.24 1.71
C ARG A 238 -15.94 -6.39 2.11
N GLY A 239 -15.02 -6.16 3.05
CA GLY A 239 -14.09 -7.18 3.53
C GLY A 239 -14.78 -8.31 4.28
N ALA A 240 -15.83 -8.01 5.04
CA ALA A 240 -16.65 -9.05 5.68
C ALA A 240 -17.22 -10.05 4.66
N GLU A 241 -17.68 -9.55 3.51
CA GLU A 241 -18.22 -10.39 2.42
C GLU A 241 -17.12 -11.12 1.63
N VAL A 242 -16.08 -10.39 1.15
CA VAL A 242 -15.14 -10.95 0.17
C VAL A 242 -13.97 -11.72 0.81
N VAL A 243 -13.67 -11.45 2.07
CA VAL A 243 -12.62 -12.13 2.85
C VAL A 243 -13.24 -13.05 3.90
N GLY A 244 -14.24 -12.58 4.65
CA GLY A 244 -14.89 -13.33 5.71
C GLY A 244 -15.75 -14.50 5.19
N SER A 245 -16.59 -14.26 4.27
CA SER A 245 -17.43 -15.17 3.44
C SER A 245 -18.74 -14.49 3.07
N GLN A 246 -19.45 -15.02 2.11
CA GLN A 246 -20.78 -14.51 1.72
C GLN A 246 -21.73 -14.46 2.93
N GLY A 247 -22.29 -13.27 3.19
CA GLY A 247 -23.15 -13.02 4.36
C GLY A 247 -22.36 -12.85 5.66
N GLY A 248 -21.06 -12.62 5.58
CA GLY A 248 -20.21 -12.36 6.76
C GLY A 248 -20.64 -11.10 7.52
N GLU A 249 -20.62 -11.18 8.84
CA GLU A 249 -20.87 -10.04 9.70
C GLU A 249 -19.64 -9.12 9.73
N ALA A 250 -19.86 -7.82 9.57
CA ALA A 250 -18.78 -6.83 9.62
C ALA A 250 -18.15 -6.81 11.03
N PRO A 251 -16.80 -6.83 11.13
CA PRO A 251 -16.14 -6.72 12.43
C PRO A 251 -16.36 -5.36 13.05
N GLU A 252 -16.22 -5.28 14.37
CA GLU A 252 -16.35 -4.03 15.12
C GLU A 252 -15.10 -3.17 14.97
N CYS A 253 -15.00 -2.45 13.84
CA CYS A 253 -13.96 -1.47 13.55
C CYS A 253 -14.51 -0.36 12.66
N ASN A 254 -13.85 0.82 12.65
CA ASN A 254 -14.25 1.95 11.81
C ASN A 254 -13.63 1.86 10.42
N PHE A 255 -12.40 1.40 10.32
CA PHE A 255 -11.59 1.40 9.10
C PHE A 255 -10.93 0.06 8.89
N ALA A 256 -10.78 -0.34 7.62
CA ALA A 256 -10.08 -1.56 7.25
C ALA A 256 -9.41 -1.45 5.89
N MET A 257 -8.35 -2.23 5.69
CA MET A 257 -7.70 -2.42 4.40
C MET A 257 -7.74 -3.88 3.99
N ILE A 258 -7.86 -4.11 2.69
CA ILE A 258 -7.99 -5.44 2.10
C ILE A 258 -6.75 -5.75 1.27
N TYR A 259 -6.24 -6.98 1.41
CA TYR A 259 -5.03 -7.47 0.79
C TYR A 259 -5.21 -8.90 0.26
N ARG A 260 -4.28 -9.32 -0.60
CA ARG A 260 -4.09 -10.73 -0.96
C ARG A 260 -2.71 -11.16 -0.49
N CYS A 261 -2.66 -12.07 0.48
CA CYS A 261 -1.43 -12.59 1.06
C CYS A 261 -1.08 -13.95 0.45
N SER A 262 0.15 -14.06 -0.05
CA SER A 262 0.70 -15.26 -0.68
C SER A 262 2.10 -15.55 -0.15
N LYS A 263 2.50 -16.83 -0.19
CA LYS A 263 3.88 -17.27 0.10
C LYS A 263 4.52 -17.77 -1.20
N MET A 264 5.77 -17.42 -1.41
CA MET A 264 6.52 -18.01 -2.51
C MET A 264 6.88 -19.46 -2.19
N LYS A 265 6.52 -20.38 -3.08
CA LYS A 265 6.90 -21.80 -3.00
C LYS A 265 7.40 -22.25 -4.39
N ASN A 266 8.67 -22.59 -4.48
CA ASN A 266 9.29 -23.05 -5.72
C ASN A 266 9.05 -22.12 -6.92
N GLY A 267 9.18 -20.80 -6.71
CA GLY A 267 9.00 -19.79 -7.75
C GLY A 267 7.54 -19.45 -8.09
N ILE A 268 6.55 -19.98 -7.34
CA ILE A 268 5.12 -19.74 -7.55
C ILE A 268 4.54 -19.11 -6.30
N ALA A 269 3.75 -18.05 -6.47
CA ALA A 269 2.95 -17.47 -5.39
C ALA A 269 1.73 -18.38 -5.11
N VAL A 270 1.61 -18.85 -3.88
CA VAL A 270 0.47 -19.64 -3.41
C VAL A 270 -0.21 -18.93 -2.25
N PRO A 271 -1.53 -19.02 -2.08
CA PRO A 271 -2.21 -18.42 -0.94
C PRO A 271 -1.51 -18.79 0.37
N ALA A 272 -1.34 -17.80 1.25
CA ALA A 272 -0.66 -18.01 2.53
C ALA A 272 -1.38 -18.99 3.46
N TRP A 273 -2.70 -19.10 3.30
CA TRP A 273 -3.61 -20.00 4.03
C TRP A 273 -4.86 -20.30 3.21
N ASP A 274 -5.64 -21.27 3.66
CA ASP A 274 -6.95 -21.58 3.08
C ASP A 274 -8.01 -20.62 3.63
N GLY A 275 -8.87 -20.09 2.75
CA GLY A 275 -9.90 -19.12 3.09
C GLY A 275 -9.37 -17.72 3.33
N GLY A 276 -10.15 -16.90 4.03
CA GLY A 276 -9.81 -15.53 4.38
C GLY A 276 -9.48 -15.35 5.86
N LYS A 277 -8.70 -14.32 6.19
CA LYS A 277 -8.43 -13.87 7.57
C LYS A 277 -8.86 -12.43 7.76
N ILE A 278 -9.54 -12.17 8.87
CA ILE A 278 -9.86 -10.83 9.35
C ILE A 278 -9.07 -10.59 10.62
N ILE A 279 -8.29 -9.52 10.64
CA ILE A 279 -7.44 -9.13 11.77
C ILE A 279 -8.03 -7.85 12.38
N GLY A 280 -8.51 -7.93 13.61
CA GLY A 280 -9.04 -6.82 14.38
C GLY A 280 -7.95 -5.82 14.81
N VAL A 281 -8.38 -4.66 15.33
CA VAL A 281 -7.44 -3.61 15.80
C VAL A 281 -6.57 -4.12 16.96
N ASN A 282 -7.11 -4.99 17.82
CA ASN A 282 -6.43 -5.51 19.02
C ASN A 282 -5.79 -6.88 18.81
N ASP A 283 -5.86 -7.46 17.61
CA ASP A 283 -5.27 -8.75 17.32
C ASP A 283 -3.76 -8.62 17.08
N ASP A 284 -2.99 -9.62 17.50
CA ASP A 284 -1.54 -9.66 17.27
C ASP A 284 -1.23 -10.00 15.81
N ILE A 285 -0.71 -9.02 15.08
CA ILE A 285 -0.34 -9.14 13.65
C ILE A 285 0.66 -10.27 13.41
N LYS A 286 1.63 -10.46 14.32
CA LYS A 286 2.67 -11.47 14.15
C LYS A 286 2.06 -12.88 14.14
N SER A 287 1.24 -13.18 15.12
CA SER A 287 0.56 -14.49 15.21
C SER A 287 -0.44 -14.68 14.06
N ALA A 288 -1.13 -13.61 13.65
CA ALA A 288 -2.16 -13.70 12.62
C ALA A 288 -1.59 -14.00 11.23
N ILE A 289 -0.42 -13.45 10.87
CA ILE A 289 0.14 -13.56 9.52
C ILE A 289 1.20 -14.66 9.41
N PHE A 290 1.99 -14.91 10.47
CA PHE A 290 3.18 -15.75 10.41
C PHE A 290 3.07 -17.06 11.21
N SER A 291 1.90 -17.34 11.80
CA SER A 291 1.66 -18.62 12.51
C SER A 291 1.32 -19.78 11.57
#